data_ee3819105accebc2082b5b9c3a301a8e
#
_entry.id   ee3819105accebc2082b5b9c3a301a8e
#
_cell.length_a   1.000
_cell.length_b   1.000
_cell.length_c   1.000
_cell.angle_alpha   90.00
_cell.angle_beta   90.00
_cell.angle_gamma   90.00
#
_symmetry.space_group_name_H-M   'P 1'
#
loop_
_entity.id
_entity.type
_entity.pdbx_description
1 polymer ?
#
loop_
_entity_poly.entity_id
_entity_poly.type
_entity_poly.pdbx_seq_one_letter_code
_entity_poly.pdbx_strand_id
1 'polypeptide(L)'
;PDGRGLTVVGDDAQSIYAFRGATVRNILDFPAAFDPPAQVVTLEQNYRSTKPILEAANAVIAMAAERFTKNLWSERESAQRPRLVSVKDDADQAAFVVDTVLARREEGLKLKQQAVLFRASAHSARLEMELTRRNIPFVKFGGLKFLEAAHVKDVLAVLRWAENPRDRISGFRAIQLLAGIGPKTAGRVLDNVCAAPEGCGL
;
A
#
# COMPACT_ATOMS: atom_id res chain seq x y z
N PRO A 1 -13.08 -19.83 -28.63
CA PRO A 1 -11.82 -19.40 -29.26
C PRO A 1 -10.74 -20.41 -28.90
N ASP A 2 -10.05 -20.91 -29.94
CA ASP A 2 -9.04 -21.96 -29.81
C ASP A 2 -7.68 -21.45 -29.28
N GLY A 3 -7.61 -20.18 -28.85
CA GLY A 3 -6.42 -19.53 -28.29
C GLY A 3 -5.28 -19.30 -29.28
N ARG A 4 -5.44 -19.64 -30.56
CA ARG A 4 -4.38 -19.46 -31.56
C ARG A 4 -3.98 -18.01 -31.70
N GLY A 5 -2.65 -17.75 -31.64
CA GLY A 5 -2.09 -16.41 -31.73
C GLY A 5 -2.22 -15.57 -30.45
N LEU A 6 -2.73 -16.13 -29.33
CA LEU A 6 -2.75 -15.45 -28.04
C LEU A 6 -1.40 -15.58 -27.35
N THR A 7 -0.85 -14.44 -26.95
CA THR A 7 0.34 -14.36 -26.09
C THR A 7 -0.02 -13.60 -24.83
N VAL A 8 0.30 -14.19 -23.66
CA VAL A 8 0.03 -13.59 -22.34
C VAL A 8 1.36 -13.46 -21.60
N VAL A 9 1.53 -12.35 -20.91
CA VAL A 9 2.69 -12.10 -20.05
C VAL A 9 2.21 -11.93 -18.61
N GLY A 10 2.85 -12.61 -17.69
CA GLY A 10 2.53 -12.54 -16.26
C GLY A 10 3.76 -12.74 -15.39
N ASP A 11 3.65 -12.38 -14.13
CA ASP A 11 4.67 -12.62 -13.10
C ASP A 11 3.98 -13.05 -11.81
N ASP A 12 4.06 -14.34 -11.50
CA ASP A 12 3.48 -14.94 -10.30
C ASP A 12 4.04 -14.33 -9.00
N ALA A 13 5.33 -13.96 -9.00
CA ALA A 13 5.97 -13.31 -7.85
C ALA A 13 5.42 -11.91 -7.56
N GLN A 14 4.77 -11.25 -8.53
CA GLN A 14 4.11 -9.96 -8.38
C GLN A 14 2.60 -10.06 -8.14
N SER A 15 2.07 -11.25 -7.87
CA SER A 15 0.65 -11.47 -7.56
C SER A 15 0.32 -11.02 -6.13
N ILE A 16 0.29 -9.71 -5.89
CA ILE A 16 0.15 -9.09 -4.56
C ILE A 16 -1.27 -8.59 -4.25
N TYR A 17 -2.26 -8.88 -5.08
CA TYR A 17 -3.64 -8.40 -4.91
C TYR A 17 -4.62 -9.47 -4.37
N ALA A 18 -4.13 -10.49 -3.67
CA ALA A 18 -4.97 -11.52 -3.08
C ALA A 18 -6.04 -10.95 -2.13
N PHE A 19 -5.74 -9.86 -1.42
CA PHE A 19 -6.69 -9.14 -0.56
C PHE A 19 -7.86 -8.49 -1.32
N ARG A 20 -7.80 -8.42 -2.66
CA ARG A 20 -8.87 -7.97 -3.55
C ARG A 20 -9.56 -9.13 -4.29
N GLY A 21 -9.35 -10.36 -3.85
CA GLY A 21 -9.91 -11.56 -4.47
C GLY A 21 -9.14 -12.05 -5.70
N ALA A 22 -8.00 -11.45 -6.05
CA ALA A 22 -7.14 -11.97 -7.10
C ALA A 22 -6.42 -13.25 -6.61
N THR A 23 -6.23 -14.21 -7.51
CA THR A 23 -5.50 -15.43 -7.22
C THR A 23 -4.31 -15.60 -8.17
N VAL A 24 -3.20 -16.09 -7.64
CA VAL A 24 -2.02 -16.47 -8.44
C VAL A 24 -2.35 -17.61 -9.42
N ARG A 25 -3.39 -18.40 -9.11
CA ARG A 25 -3.88 -19.48 -9.98
C ARG A 25 -4.23 -19.00 -11.38
N ASN A 26 -4.71 -17.78 -11.55
CA ASN A 26 -4.98 -17.20 -12.86
C ASN A 26 -3.74 -17.20 -13.78
N ILE A 27 -2.54 -17.15 -13.21
CA ILE A 27 -1.28 -17.24 -13.95
C ILE A 27 -0.80 -18.68 -14.04
N LEU A 28 -0.82 -19.43 -12.93
CA LEU A 28 -0.27 -20.79 -12.86
C LEU A 28 -1.09 -21.79 -13.66
N ASP A 29 -2.42 -21.67 -13.66
CA ASP A 29 -3.33 -22.59 -14.34
C ASP A 29 -3.58 -22.20 -15.82
N PHE A 30 -3.16 -20.99 -16.22
CA PHE A 30 -3.40 -20.48 -17.58
C PHE A 30 -2.90 -21.43 -18.70
N PRO A 31 -1.69 -22.03 -18.61
CA PRO A 31 -1.22 -22.92 -19.67
C PRO A 31 -2.12 -24.14 -19.88
N ALA A 32 -2.71 -24.67 -18.82
CA ALA A 32 -3.58 -25.84 -18.87
C ALA A 32 -5.01 -25.54 -19.35
N ALA A 33 -5.36 -24.26 -19.55
CA ALA A 33 -6.68 -23.87 -20.04
C ALA A 33 -6.85 -24.11 -21.56
N PHE A 34 -5.82 -24.56 -22.26
CA PHE A 34 -5.81 -24.77 -23.70
C PHE A 34 -5.49 -26.22 -24.07
N ASP A 35 -5.93 -26.66 -25.23
CA ASP A 35 -5.59 -27.97 -25.82
C ASP A 35 -5.05 -27.75 -27.26
N PRO A 36 -3.77 -28.04 -27.54
CA PRO A 36 -2.73 -28.45 -26.57
C PRO A 36 -2.40 -27.32 -25.57
N PRO A 37 -1.85 -27.65 -24.39
CA PRO A 37 -1.48 -26.65 -23.39
C PRO A 37 -0.58 -25.54 -23.95
N ALA A 38 -0.75 -24.32 -23.44
CA ALA A 38 0.03 -23.18 -23.89
C ALA A 38 1.53 -23.35 -23.55
N GLN A 39 2.39 -22.98 -24.50
CA GLN A 39 3.82 -22.97 -24.28
C GLN A 39 4.20 -21.90 -23.24
N VAL A 40 4.96 -22.30 -22.21
CA VAL A 40 5.50 -21.38 -21.20
C VAL A 40 6.94 -21.06 -21.53
N VAL A 41 7.25 -19.78 -21.62
CA VAL A 41 8.62 -19.25 -21.79
C VAL A 41 8.98 -18.41 -20.61
N THR A 42 9.99 -18.80 -19.82
CA THR A 42 10.49 -18.06 -18.66
C THR A 42 11.53 -17.02 -19.09
N LEU A 43 11.31 -15.77 -18.64
CA LEU A 43 12.26 -14.69 -18.82
C LEU A 43 13.03 -14.47 -17.52
N GLU A 44 14.25 -14.98 -17.42
CA GLU A 44 15.02 -15.01 -16.17
C GLU A 44 16.10 -13.93 -16.11
N GLN A 45 16.58 -13.45 -17.26
CA GLN A 45 17.59 -12.39 -17.29
C GLN A 45 17.00 -11.05 -16.88
N ASN A 46 17.57 -10.44 -15.86
CA ASN A 46 17.15 -9.15 -15.32
C ASN A 46 18.21 -8.07 -15.63
N TYR A 47 17.77 -6.99 -16.25
CA TYR A 47 18.64 -5.88 -16.67
C TYR A 47 18.58 -4.68 -15.71
N ARG A 48 17.69 -4.72 -14.71
CA ARG A 48 17.45 -3.63 -13.75
C ARG A 48 18.31 -3.75 -12.51
N SER A 49 18.27 -4.91 -11.87
CA SER A 49 18.86 -5.14 -10.55
C SER A 49 20.25 -5.76 -10.65
N THR A 50 21.03 -5.58 -9.61
CA THR A 50 22.35 -6.23 -9.44
C THR A 50 22.18 -7.63 -8.85
N LYS A 51 23.20 -8.50 -9.00
CA LYS A 51 23.19 -9.88 -8.48
C LYS A 51 22.76 -9.97 -7.02
N PRO A 52 23.33 -9.22 -6.05
CA PRO A 52 22.96 -9.38 -4.64
C PRO A 52 21.47 -9.07 -4.35
N ILE A 53 20.84 -8.18 -5.14
CA ILE A 53 19.42 -7.90 -5.02
C ILE A 53 18.60 -9.08 -5.52
N LEU A 54 18.99 -9.67 -6.65
CA LEU A 54 18.28 -10.82 -7.22
C LEU A 54 18.44 -12.07 -6.36
N GLU A 55 19.61 -12.30 -5.78
CA GLU A 55 19.84 -13.37 -4.81
C GLU A 55 18.86 -13.28 -3.64
N ALA A 56 18.71 -12.09 -3.06
CA ALA A 56 17.74 -11.86 -1.98
C ALA A 56 16.30 -12.06 -2.44
N ALA A 57 15.94 -11.55 -3.63
CA ALA A 57 14.61 -11.71 -4.20
C ALA A 57 14.27 -13.18 -4.49
N ASN A 58 15.22 -13.92 -5.08
CA ASN A 58 15.06 -15.36 -5.35
C ASN A 58 14.90 -16.15 -4.05
N ALA A 59 15.66 -15.81 -3.00
CA ALA A 59 15.53 -16.46 -1.70
C ALA A 59 14.14 -16.24 -1.08
N VAL A 60 13.59 -15.04 -1.19
CA VAL A 60 12.25 -14.73 -0.69
C VAL A 60 11.18 -15.48 -1.47
N ILE A 61 11.22 -15.45 -2.81
CA ILE A 61 10.20 -16.12 -3.62
C ILE A 61 10.30 -17.64 -3.56
N ALA A 62 11.49 -18.18 -3.26
CA ALA A 62 11.68 -19.62 -3.05
C ALA A 62 10.85 -20.16 -1.88
N MET A 63 10.42 -19.32 -0.95
CA MET A 63 9.55 -19.70 0.17
C MET A 63 8.08 -19.80 -0.22
N ALA A 64 7.67 -19.34 -1.41
CA ALA A 64 6.30 -19.45 -1.88
C ALA A 64 5.95 -20.92 -2.19
N ALA A 65 4.81 -21.39 -1.64
CA ALA A 65 4.34 -22.77 -1.83
C ALA A 65 3.96 -23.06 -3.29
N GLU A 66 3.47 -22.08 -4.01
CA GLU A 66 3.01 -22.19 -5.40
C GLU A 66 3.68 -21.09 -6.24
N ARG A 67 4.42 -21.50 -7.25
CA ARG A 67 5.14 -20.60 -8.15
C ARG A 67 5.62 -21.31 -9.40
N PHE A 68 5.90 -20.57 -10.46
CA PHE A 68 6.73 -21.08 -11.54
C PHE A 68 8.19 -21.21 -11.05
N THR A 69 8.86 -22.29 -11.49
CA THR A 69 10.29 -22.42 -11.25
C THR A 69 11.05 -21.48 -12.17
N LYS A 70 11.52 -20.37 -11.61
CA LYS A 70 12.38 -19.40 -12.29
C LYS A 70 13.44 -18.90 -11.32
N ASN A 71 14.61 -18.57 -11.85
CA ASN A 71 15.72 -18.01 -11.09
C ASN A 71 16.26 -16.78 -11.80
N LEU A 72 15.93 -15.60 -11.26
CA LEU A 72 16.34 -14.35 -11.85
C LEU A 72 17.85 -14.17 -11.71
N TRP A 73 18.50 -13.79 -12.80
CA TRP A 73 19.93 -13.54 -12.83
C TRP A 73 20.26 -12.26 -13.62
N SER A 74 21.44 -11.69 -13.36
CA SER A 74 21.90 -10.47 -14.02
C SER A 74 23.42 -10.49 -14.18
N GLU A 75 23.90 -9.82 -15.23
CA GLU A 75 25.32 -9.54 -15.41
C GLU A 75 25.82 -8.35 -14.58
N ARG A 76 24.87 -7.60 -13.96
CA ARG A 76 25.21 -6.41 -13.18
C ARG A 76 25.77 -6.79 -11.83
N GLU A 77 27.08 -6.68 -11.70
CA GLU A 77 27.80 -6.90 -10.45
C GLU A 77 27.63 -5.72 -9.48
N SER A 78 27.68 -6.00 -8.18
CA SER A 78 27.76 -5.00 -7.13
C SER A 78 28.35 -5.62 -5.87
N ALA A 79 29.19 -4.89 -5.17
CA ALA A 79 29.65 -5.25 -3.84
C ALA A 79 28.60 -4.90 -2.75
N GLN A 80 27.62 -4.05 -3.08
CA GLN A 80 26.57 -3.64 -2.15
C GLN A 80 25.47 -4.70 -2.06
N ARG A 81 25.29 -5.26 -0.86
CA ARG A 81 24.20 -6.19 -0.55
C ARG A 81 23.01 -5.47 0.08
N PRO A 82 21.79 -6.01 -0.08
CA PRO A 82 20.65 -5.58 0.72
C PRO A 82 20.98 -5.66 2.23
N ARG A 83 20.52 -4.67 2.99
CA ARG A 83 20.76 -4.59 4.43
C ARG A 83 19.43 -4.74 5.17
N LEU A 84 19.39 -5.63 6.15
CA LEU A 84 18.32 -5.70 7.12
C LEU A 84 18.71 -4.82 8.32
N VAL A 85 17.85 -3.90 8.70
CA VAL A 85 18.08 -3.00 9.84
C VAL A 85 16.92 -3.15 10.81
N SER A 86 17.22 -3.49 12.06
CA SER A 86 16.25 -3.51 13.14
C SER A 86 16.38 -2.23 13.96
N VAL A 87 15.25 -1.65 14.31
CA VAL A 87 15.15 -0.42 15.08
C VAL A 87 14.20 -0.64 16.27
N LYS A 88 14.21 0.28 17.22
CA LYS A 88 13.44 0.15 18.46
C LYS A 88 11.94 0.34 18.24
N ASP A 89 11.59 1.36 17.47
CA ASP A 89 10.21 1.76 17.21
C ASP A 89 10.08 2.51 15.86
N ASP A 90 8.89 3.00 15.55
CA ASP A 90 8.59 3.71 14.31
C ASP A 90 9.25 5.11 14.24
N ALA A 91 9.55 5.72 15.38
CA ALA A 91 10.28 6.98 15.42
C ALA A 91 11.76 6.78 15.07
N ASP A 92 12.40 5.77 15.65
CA ASP A 92 13.76 5.35 15.30
C ASP A 92 13.84 4.92 13.82
N GLN A 93 12.80 4.24 13.30
CA GLN A 93 12.71 3.87 11.89
C GLN A 93 12.72 5.10 10.99
N ALA A 94 11.87 6.09 11.30
CA ALA A 94 11.78 7.32 10.53
C ALA A 94 13.11 8.10 10.57
N ALA A 95 13.72 8.24 11.74
CA ALA A 95 15.01 8.90 11.90
C ALA A 95 16.11 8.20 11.07
N PHE A 96 16.22 6.86 11.20
CA PHE A 96 17.20 6.08 10.43
C PHE A 96 17.02 6.25 8.92
N VAL A 97 15.78 6.20 8.43
CA VAL A 97 15.50 6.40 7.00
C VAL A 97 15.92 7.79 6.55
N VAL A 98 15.55 8.83 7.30
CA VAL A 98 15.89 10.21 6.94
C VAL A 98 17.40 10.46 6.97
N ASP A 99 18.09 9.95 7.99
CA ASP A 99 19.55 10.06 8.07
C ASP A 99 20.23 9.34 6.90
N THR A 100 19.71 8.17 6.51
CA THR A 100 20.19 7.45 5.33
C THR A 100 19.95 8.23 4.04
N VAL A 101 18.77 8.85 3.87
CA VAL A 101 18.44 9.69 2.71
C VAL A 101 19.40 10.86 2.59
N LEU A 102 19.71 11.52 3.70
CA LEU A 102 20.64 12.65 3.74
C LEU A 102 22.08 12.21 3.44
N ALA A 103 22.56 11.13 4.06
CA ALA A 103 23.87 10.58 3.79
C ALA A 103 24.07 10.24 2.31
N ARG A 104 23.07 9.59 1.69
CA ARG A 104 23.10 9.29 0.25
C ARG A 104 23.09 10.54 -0.61
N ARG A 105 22.39 11.60 -0.20
CA ARG A 105 22.41 12.89 -0.90
C ARG A 105 23.81 13.53 -0.83
N GLU A 106 24.48 13.45 0.30
CA GLU A 106 25.86 13.93 0.47
C GLU A 106 26.85 13.16 -0.39
N GLU A 107 26.63 11.86 -0.58
CA GLU A 107 27.36 11.02 -1.52
C GLU A 107 27.03 11.33 -3.01
N GLY A 108 26.14 12.28 -3.29
CA GLY A 108 25.77 12.74 -4.64
C GLY A 108 24.50 12.14 -5.21
N LEU A 109 23.79 11.24 -4.51
CA LEU A 109 22.53 10.68 -4.98
C LEU A 109 21.39 11.69 -4.78
N LYS A 110 20.80 12.19 -5.87
CA LYS A 110 19.72 13.17 -5.81
C LYS A 110 18.50 12.62 -5.09
N LEU A 111 17.77 13.46 -4.32
CA LEU A 111 16.56 13.05 -3.60
C LEU A 111 15.54 12.37 -4.52
N LYS A 112 15.33 12.88 -5.73
CA LYS A 112 14.41 12.29 -6.72
C LYS A 112 14.80 10.89 -7.23
N GLN A 113 16.00 10.43 -6.93
CA GLN A 113 16.49 9.09 -7.27
C GLN A 113 16.39 8.12 -6.11
N GLN A 114 15.89 8.59 -4.96
CA GLN A 114 15.68 7.78 -3.77
C GLN A 114 14.19 7.49 -3.59
N ALA A 115 13.86 6.29 -3.16
CA ALA A 115 12.48 5.89 -2.89
C ALA A 115 12.41 5.09 -1.59
N VAL A 116 11.35 5.32 -0.83
CA VAL A 116 11.01 4.53 0.35
C VAL A 116 9.69 3.79 0.07
N LEU A 117 9.71 2.48 0.22
CA LEU A 117 8.54 1.63 -0.02
C LEU A 117 7.99 1.14 1.32
N PHE A 118 6.66 1.12 1.45
CA PHE A 118 5.98 0.64 2.64
C PHE A 118 4.71 -0.15 2.28
N ARG A 119 4.36 -1.09 3.14
CA ARG A 119 3.25 -2.03 2.89
C ARG A 119 1.88 -1.38 3.05
N ALA A 120 1.73 -0.45 3.99
CA ALA A 120 0.48 0.23 4.29
C ALA A 120 0.72 1.73 4.53
N SER A 121 -0.28 2.56 4.20
CA SER A 121 -0.18 4.02 4.31
C SER A 121 0.12 4.50 5.74
N ALA A 122 -0.31 3.75 6.75
CA ALA A 122 -0.01 4.08 8.15
C ALA A 122 1.49 4.08 8.46
N HIS A 123 2.27 3.21 7.79
CA HIS A 123 3.71 3.11 8.02
C HIS A 123 4.50 4.34 7.55
N SER A 124 3.93 5.19 6.69
CA SER A 124 4.59 6.40 6.21
C SER A 124 4.39 7.61 7.11
N ALA A 125 3.42 7.59 8.01
CA ALA A 125 3.01 8.78 8.76
C ALA A 125 4.16 9.42 9.56
N ARG A 126 4.91 8.63 10.31
CA ARG A 126 6.08 9.11 11.06
C ARG A 126 7.18 9.62 10.16
N LEU A 127 7.42 8.93 9.03
CA LEU A 127 8.42 9.35 8.06
C LEU A 127 8.04 10.69 7.42
N GLU A 128 6.78 10.88 7.03
CA GLU A 128 6.28 12.14 6.47
C GLU A 128 6.47 13.33 7.45
N MET A 129 6.17 13.09 8.73
CA MET A 129 6.41 14.09 9.78
C MET A 129 7.90 14.45 9.91
N GLU A 130 8.77 13.45 9.93
CA GLU A 130 10.21 13.66 10.09
C GLU A 130 10.84 14.33 8.86
N LEU A 131 10.42 13.95 7.65
CA LEU A 131 10.84 14.63 6.42
C LEU A 131 10.41 16.11 6.41
N THR A 132 9.17 16.39 6.81
CA THR A 132 8.63 17.74 6.93
C THR A 132 9.38 18.56 7.97
N ARG A 133 9.64 17.99 9.14
CA ARG A 133 10.39 18.62 10.23
C ARG A 133 11.79 19.05 9.80
N ARG A 134 12.43 18.25 8.94
CA ARG A 134 13.79 18.53 8.43
C ARG A 134 13.80 19.26 7.08
N ASN A 135 12.65 19.76 6.62
CA ASN A 135 12.49 20.45 5.33
C ASN A 135 13.01 19.64 4.13
N ILE A 136 12.82 18.33 4.13
CA ILE A 136 13.19 17.45 3.02
C ILE A 136 11.98 17.29 2.11
N PRO A 137 12.03 17.74 0.85
CA PRO A 137 10.93 17.61 -0.08
C PRO A 137 10.73 16.15 -0.47
N PHE A 138 9.46 15.70 -0.49
CA PHE A 138 9.08 14.36 -0.90
C PHE A 138 7.76 14.37 -1.67
N VAL A 139 7.51 13.29 -2.40
CA VAL A 139 6.22 13.01 -3.06
C VAL A 139 5.74 11.66 -2.60
N LYS A 140 4.50 11.57 -2.13
CA LYS A 140 3.86 10.32 -1.76
C LYS A 140 3.01 9.81 -2.92
N PHE A 141 3.32 8.61 -3.38
CA PHE A 141 2.55 7.90 -4.39
C PHE A 141 1.67 6.83 -3.75
N GLY A 142 0.43 6.75 -4.17
CA GLY A 142 -0.54 5.81 -3.61
C GLY A 142 -1.11 6.25 -2.25
N GLY A 143 -2.08 5.48 -1.77
CA GLY A 143 -2.84 5.82 -0.57
C GLY A 143 -3.93 6.86 -0.85
N LEU A 144 -4.82 7.02 0.12
CA LEU A 144 -5.82 8.09 0.11
C LEU A 144 -5.12 9.43 0.35
N LYS A 145 -5.59 10.48 -0.33
CA LYS A 145 -5.21 11.85 0.03
C LYS A 145 -5.53 12.07 1.51
N PHE A 146 -4.79 12.94 2.19
CA PHE A 146 -4.97 13.17 3.64
C PHE A 146 -6.45 13.38 4.00
N LEU A 147 -7.16 14.22 3.25
CA LEU A 147 -8.58 14.48 3.46
C LEU A 147 -9.51 13.30 3.15
N GLU A 148 -9.03 12.29 2.46
CA GLU A 148 -9.78 11.07 2.13
C GLU A 148 -9.57 9.95 3.15
N ALA A 149 -8.58 10.09 4.04
CA ALA A 149 -8.31 9.12 5.09
C ALA A 149 -9.51 9.00 6.05
N ALA A 150 -9.83 7.78 6.47
CA ALA A 150 -11.02 7.50 7.27
C ALA A 150 -11.07 8.35 8.56
N HIS A 151 -9.97 8.39 9.31
CA HIS A 151 -9.87 9.16 10.55
C HIS A 151 -10.03 10.67 10.35
N VAL A 152 -9.59 11.22 9.22
CA VAL A 152 -9.78 12.65 8.90
C VAL A 152 -11.26 12.91 8.57
N LYS A 153 -11.87 12.03 7.79
CA LYS A 153 -13.32 12.10 7.52
C LYS A 153 -14.16 11.96 8.80
N ASP A 154 -13.71 11.16 9.75
CA ASP A 154 -14.37 10.99 11.04
C ASP A 154 -14.33 12.30 11.84
N VAL A 155 -13.16 12.91 11.97
CA VAL A 155 -13.03 14.23 12.65
C VAL A 155 -13.85 15.29 11.94
N LEU A 156 -13.77 15.38 10.61
CA LEU A 156 -14.56 16.35 9.83
C LEU A 156 -16.07 16.11 9.98
N ALA A 157 -16.51 14.86 10.07
CA ALA A 157 -17.92 14.54 10.28
C ALA A 157 -18.40 15.04 11.64
N VAL A 158 -17.62 14.85 12.72
CA VAL A 158 -17.96 15.38 14.05
C VAL A 158 -18.03 16.91 14.02
N LEU A 159 -17.04 17.58 13.45
CA LEU A 159 -17.02 19.04 13.38
C LEU A 159 -18.17 19.62 12.56
N ARG A 160 -18.47 19.06 11.39
CA ARG A 160 -19.59 19.48 10.53
C ARG A 160 -20.93 19.25 11.19
N TRP A 161 -21.08 18.12 11.89
CA TRP A 161 -22.32 17.82 12.58
C TRP A 161 -22.52 18.70 13.80
N ALA A 162 -21.45 19.07 14.51
CA ALA A 162 -21.51 20.04 15.58
C ALA A 162 -21.90 21.45 15.08
N GLU A 163 -21.42 21.86 13.90
CA GLU A 163 -21.80 23.13 13.26
C GLU A 163 -23.22 23.10 12.73
N ASN A 164 -23.63 21.98 12.13
CA ASN A 164 -24.99 21.80 11.59
C ASN A 164 -25.56 20.44 12.03
N PRO A 165 -26.34 20.37 13.13
CA PRO A 165 -26.97 19.14 13.62
C PRO A 165 -27.96 18.50 12.62
N ARG A 166 -28.35 19.20 11.57
CA ARG A 166 -29.22 18.68 10.49
C ARG A 166 -28.45 18.03 9.35
N ASP A 167 -27.12 18.11 9.35
CA ASP A 167 -26.28 17.38 8.37
C ASP A 167 -26.33 15.87 8.67
N ARG A 168 -27.29 15.19 8.02
CA ARG A 168 -27.52 13.74 8.19
C ARG A 168 -26.32 12.89 7.79
N ILE A 169 -25.55 13.32 6.79
CA ILE A 169 -24.38 12.54 6.30
C ILE A 169 -23.29 12.57 7.36
N SER A 170 -22.95 13.75 7.84
CA SER A 170 -21.94 13.91 8.89
C SER A 170 -22.39 13.29 10.20
N GLY A 171 -23.65 13.50 10.60
CA GLY A 171 -24.24 12.90 11.81
C GLY A 171 -24.26 11.37 11.75
N PHE A 172 -24.63 10.78 10.62
CA PHE A 172 -24.64 9.32 10.44
C PHE A 172 -23.25 8.73 10.63
N ARG A 173 -22.23 9.40 10.10
CA ARG A 173 -20.83 8.96 10.28
C ARG A 173 -20.36 9.15 11.72
N ALA A 174 -20.62 10.32 12.30
CA ALA A 174 -20.19 10.66 13.65
C ALA A 174 -20.79 9.72 14.71
N ILE A 175 -22.08 9.41 14.63
CA ILE A 175 -22.77 8.51 15.58
C ILE A 175 -22.21 7.08 15.52
N GLN A 176 -21.83 6.61 14.35
CA GLN A 176 -21.24 5.27 14.19
C GLN A 176 -19.82 5.15 14.74
N LEU A 177 -19.17 6.23 15.17
CA LEU A 177 -17.90 6.17 15.91
C LEU A 177 -18.09 5.68 17.35
N LEU A 178 -19.32 5.74 17.86
CA LEU A 178 -19.62 5.21 19.19
C LEU A 178 -19.70 3.69 19.17
N ALA A 179 -19.05 3.07 20.15
CA ALA A 179 -19.05 1.61 20.26
C ALA A 179 -20.47 1.04 20.39
N GLY A 180 -20.78 0.00 19.61
CA GLY A 180 -22.08 -0.67 19.64
C GLY A 180 -23.18 -0.01 18.82
N ILE A 181 -22.92 1.12 18.15
CA ILE A 181 -23.91 1.77 17.28
C ILE A 181 -23.71 1.37 15.82
N GLY A 182 -24.61 0.54 15.32
CA GLY A 182 -24.67 0.15 13.91
C GLY A 182 -25.53 1.11 13.06
N PRO A 183 -25.56 0.92 11.73
CA PRO A 183 -26.26 1.79 10.79
C PRO A 183 -27.74 2.00 11.10
N LYS A 184 -28.46 0.95 11.56
CA LYS A 184 -29.90 1.06 11.92
C LYS A 184 -30.13 1.98 13.10
N THR A 185 -29.30 1.88 14.14
CA THR A 185 -29.39 2.72 15.34
C THR A 185 -29.01 4.17 15.02
N ALA A 186 -27.93 4.37 14.24
CA ALA A 186 -27.51 5.69 13.81
C ALA A 186 -28.62 6.41 12.99
N GLY A 187 -29.26 5.71 12.07
CA GLY A 187 -30.38 6.26 11.28
C GLY A 187 -31.53 6.73 12.18
N ARG A 188 -31.97 5.88 13.12
CA ARG A 188 -33.06 6.20 14.05
C ARG A 188 -32.74 7.38 14.98
N VAL A 189 -31.51 7.49 15.45
CA VAL A 189 -31.07 8.64 16.26
C VAL A 189 -31.15 9.93 15.45
N LEU A 190 -30.69 9.91 14.20
CA LEU A 190 -30.75 11.07 13.33
C LEU A 190 -32.17 11.47 12.96
N ASP A 191 -33.08 10.53 12.76
CA ASP A 191 -34.48 10.82 12.51
C ASP A 191 -35.09 11.61 13.69
N ASN A 192 -34.75 11.24 14.92
CA ASN A 192 -35.17 11.95 16.11
C ASN A 192 -34.53 13.34 16.23
N VAL A 193 -33.23 13.47 15.97
CA VAL A 193 -32.53 14.77 16.01
C VAL A 193 -33.04 15.72 14.96
N CYS A 194 -33.29 15.24 13.74
CA CYS A 194 -33.81 16.09 12.65
C CYS A 194 -35.29 16.46 12.82
N ALA A 195 -36.06 15.68 13.58
CA ALA A 195 -37.47 15.94 13.88
C ALA A 195 -37.65 16.88 15.08
N ALA A 196 -36.63 17.15 15.86
CA ALA A 196 -36.70 18.05 17.01
C ALA A 196 -36.92 19.51 16.56
N PRO A 197 -37.82 20.27 17.21
CA PRO A 197 -38.02 21.69 16.89
C PRO A 197 -36.75 22.52 17.17
N GLU A 198 -36.59 23.60 16.38
CA GLU A 198 -35.47 24.54 16.56
C GLU A 198 -35.55 25.16 17.98
N GLY A 199 -34.56 24.89 18.79
CA GLY A 199 -34.47 25.43 20.15
C GLY A 199 -34.22 24.44 21.27
N CYS A 200 -34.22 23.13 21.02
CA CYS A 200 -33.66 22.17 21.97
C CYS A 200 -32.12 22.17 21.87
N GLY A 201 -31.49 23.12 22.59
CA GLY A 201 -30.05 23.15 22.75
C GLY A 201 -29.56 21.88 23.41
N LEU A 202 -28.42 21.32 22.91
CA LEU A 202 -27.57 20.41 23.66
C LEU A 202 -26.83 21.21 24.71
#